data_94109715a7033a9c811f4fadec12a33e
#
_entry.id   94109715a7033a9c811f4fadec12a33e
#
_cell.length_a   1.000
_cell.length_b   1.000
_cell.length_c   1.000
_cell.angle_alpha   90.00
_cell.angle_beta   90.00
_cell.angle_gamma   90.00
#
_symmetry.space_group_name_H-M   'P 1'
#
loop_
_entity.id
_entity.type
_entity.pdbx_description
1 polymer ?
#
loop_
_entity_poly.entity_id
_entity_poly.type
_entity_poly.pdbx_seq_one_letter_code
_entity_poly.pdbx_strand_id
1 'polypeptide(L)'
;MTGPPDLADLTFTPDTILKVQSVHTNGSRILKEGVEFQYSSKRFPIIRTRLTVNGAWFRTTYNNSQPVYKRPSVVIDGRQIRYIGLYNEDDGYIRESFNTNFTFDTDIPRLKLGFSTSIQCMWFTSSQSMWESGVPIAYVNMEGELLPYTDAERNDMILQHLVESHYENNFKKRTIPIDANINIKVTKKICRDKIALALYVNRLV
;
A
#
# COMPACT_ATOMS: atom_id res chain seq x y z
N MET A 1 -4.55 9.60 -43.21
CA MET A 1 -5.50 9.85 -42.11
C MET A 1 -6.51 8.71 -42.17
N THR A 2 -6.30 7.71 -41.34
CA THR A 2 -7.31 6.65 -41.13
C THR A 2 -8.47 7.25 -40.36
N GLY A 3 -9.69 7.11 -40.86
CA GLY A 3 -10.90 7.59 -40.19
C GLY A 3 -11.09 6.93 -38.84
N PRO A 4 -12.08 7.36 -38.04
CA PRO A 4 -12.38 6.74 -36.76
C PRO A 4 -12.63 5.24 -36.96
N PRO A 5 -12.20 4.40 -35.98
CA PRO A 5 -12.38 2.94 -36.05
C PRO A 5 -13.87 2.59 -36.10
N ASP A 6 -14.20 1.56 -36.85
CA ASP A 6 -15.56 1.00 -36.91
C ASP A 6 -15.60 -0.42 -36.29
N LEU A 7 -16.77 -1.04 -36.27
CA LEU A 7 -16.94 -2.40 -35.76
C LEU A 7 -16.16 -3.45 -36.57
N ALA A 8 -15.81 -3.17 -37.83
CA ALA A 8 -14.99 -4.03 -38.66
C ALA A 8 -13.55 -4.13 -38.15
N ASP A 9 -13.05 -3.09 -37.50
CA ASP A 9 -11.73 -3.09 -36.88
C ASP A 9 -11.61 -4.04 -35.69
N LEU A 10 -12.71 -4.58 -35.20
CA LEU A 10 -12.74 -5.61 -34.18
C LEU A 10 -12.55 -7.01 -34.75
N THR A 11 -12.38 -7.17 -36.07
CA THR A 11 -12.13 -8.48 -36.67
C THR A 11 -10.81 -9.07 -36.18
N PHE A 12 -10.89 -10.29 -35.70
CA PHE A 12 -9.73 -11.04 -35.23
C PHE A 12 -8.91 -11.49 -36.43
N THR A 13 -7.79 -10.81 -36.70
CA THR A 13 -6.73 -11.36 -37.52
C THR A 13 -5.67 -11.94 -36.60
N PRO A 14 -5.29 -13.25 -36.75
CA PRO A 14 -4.40 -13.90 -35.79
C PRO A 14 -2.99 -13.32 -35.72
N ASP A 15 -2.58 -12.50 -36.69
CA ASP A 15 -1.18 -12.15 -36.90
C ASP A 15 -0.69 -10.84 -36.26
N THR A 16 -1.55 -10.03 -35.67
CA THR A 16 -1.11 -8.77 -35.04
C THR A 16 -1.79 -8.53 -33.71
N ILE A 17 -1.17 -9.01 -32.63
CA ILE A 17 -1.61 -8.72 -31.26
C ILE A 17 -0.60 -7.77 -30.62
N LEU A 18 -1.03 -6.54 -30.38
CA LEU A 18 -0.26 -5.61 -29.55
C LEU A 18 -0.28 -6.11 -28.10
N LYS A 19 0.89 -6.21 -27.48
CA LYS A 19 1.04 -6.63 -26.09
C LYS A 19 1.58 -5.48 -25.26
N VAL A 20 0.95 -5.23 -24.13
CA VAL A 20 1.51 -4.35 -23.10
C VAL A 20 2.40 -5.19 -22.19
N GLN A 21 3.64 -4.76 -21.99
CA GLN A 21 4.58 -5.39 -21.09
C GLN A 21 4.99 -4.41 -19.99
N SER A 22 5.13 -4.92 -18.78
CA SER A 22 5.68 -4.13 -17.66
C SER A 22 7.19 -4.09 -17.77
N VAL A 23 7.75 -2.90 -17.75
CA VAL A 23 9.20 -2.64 -17.76
C VAL A 23 9.55 -1.86 -16.50
N HIS A 24 10.63 -2.25 -15.84
CA HIS A 24 11.15 -1.49 -14.70
C HIS A 24 11.79 -0.20 -15.18
N THR A 25 11.31 0.92 -14.66
CA THR A 25 11.82 2.26 -14.98
C THR A 25 12.12 3.03 -13.69
N ASN A 26 12.90 4.11 -13.79
CA ASN A 26 13.18 5.01 -12.68
C ASN A 26 12.15 6.16 -12.56
N GLY A 27 10.94 5.96 -13.06
CA GLY A 27 9.89 6.97 -13.09
C GLY A 27 9.13 7.17 -11.77
N SER A 28 9.41 6.40 -10.73
CA SER A 28 8.69 6.50 -9.46
C SER A 28 9.39 7.42 -8.46
N ARG A 29 8.60 8.18 -7.71
CA ARG A 29 9.06 9.01 -6.59
C ARG A 29 8.40 8.54 -5.31
N ILE A 30 9.22 8.30 -4.27
CA ILE A 30 8.76 7.99 -2.93
C ILE A 30 9.24 9.08 -1.98
N LEU A 31 8.31 9.73 -1.30
CA LEU A 31 8.59 10.64 -0.19
C LEU A 31 8.16 9.96 1.11
N LYS A 32 9.09 9.80 2.04
CA LYS A 32 8.82 9.33 3.40
C LYS A 32 9.09 10.43 4.39
N GLU A 33 8.07 10.74 5.19
CA GLU A 33 8.14 11.71 6.28
C GLU A 33 7.76 10.99 7.57
N GLY A 34 8.39 11.33 8.68
CA GLY A 34 8.04 10.69 9.94
C GLY A 34 8.74 11.27 11.14
N VAL A 35 8.24 10.88 12.30
CA VAL A 35 8.79 11.20 13.60
C VAL A 35 8.89 9.93 14.40
N GLU A 36 10.07 9.68 14.96
CA GLU A 36 10.33 8.59 15.89
C GLU A 36 10.75 9.16 17.24
N PHE A 37 10.30 8.50 18.31
CA PHE A 37 10.72 8.86 19.65
C PHE A 37 10.96 7.61 20.49
N GLN A 38 11.85 7.72 21.45
CA GLN A 38 12.10 6.72 22.45
C GLN A 38 12.34 7.38 23.80
N TYR A 39 11.71 6.82 24.83
CA TYR A 39 11.89 7.23 26.21
C TYR A 39 12.12 5.99 27.07
N SER A 40 13.13 6.04 27.96
CA SER A 40 13.36 5.02 28.97
C SER A 40 13.47 5.66 30.35
N SER A 41 12.62 5.24 31.26
CA SER A 41 12.68 5.71 32.64
C SER A 41 13.86 5.10 33.41
N LYS A 42 14.26 5.75 34.48
CA LYS A 42 14.99 5.07 35.56
C LYS A 42 14.07 3.99 36.16
N ARG A 43 14.67 2.97 36.77
CA ARG A 43 13.89 1.96 37.49
C ARG A 43 13.23 2.57 38.72
N PHE A 44 11.91 2.49 38.80
CA PHE A 44 11.14 2.97 39.95
C PHE A 44 11.48 2.12 41.17
N PRO A 45 11.99 2.70 42.29
CA PRO A 45 12.53 1.91 43.41
C PRO A 45 11.51 1.05 44.13
N ILE A 46 10.25 1.52 44.27
CA ILE A 46 9.17 0.82 45.01
C ILE A 46 8.75 -0.43 44.25
N ILE A 47 8.35 -0.29 42.99
CA ILE A 47 7.83 -1.38 42.17
C ILE A 47 8.92 -2.10 41.35
N ARG A 48 10.15 -1.57 41.41
CA ARG A 48 11.32 -2.10 40.70
C ARG A 48 11.09 -2.31 39.19
N THR A 49 10.27 -1.47 38.61
CA THR A 49 9.88 -1.50 37.21
C THR A 49 10.58 -0.38 36.42
N ARG A 50 11.07 -0.72 35.23
CA ARG A 50 11.52 0.24 34.22
C ARG A 50 10.42 0.33 33.16
N LEU A 51 10.06 1.54 32.76
CA LEU A 51 9.21 1.80 31.60
C LEU A 51 10.08 2.21 30.43
N THR A 52 9.89 1.56 29.28
CA THR A 52 10.41 2.01 28.00
C THR A 52 9.23 2.24 27.07
N VAL A 53 9.19 3.41 26.45
CA VAL A 53 8.18 3.78 25.44
C VAL A 53 8.93 4.14 24.17
N ASN A 54 8.54 3.56 23.07
CA ASN A 54 8.96 4.02 21.76
C ASN A 54 7.74 4.13 20.85
N GLY A 55 7.83 5.01 19.88
CA GLY A 55 6.75 5.21 18.94
C GLY A 55 7.26 5.83 17.65
N ALA A 56 6.49 5.61 16.60
CA ALA A 56 6.81 6.10 15.28
C ALA A 56 5.54 6.48 14.53
N TRP A 57 5.55 7.65 13.94
CA TRP A 57 4.57 8.08 12.96
C TRP A 57 5.28 8.24 11.62
N PHE A 58 4.72 7.64 10.57
CA PHE A 58 5.23 7.73 9.21
C PHE A 58 4.12 8.02 8.23
N ARG A 59 4.45 8.87 7.26
CA ARG A 59 3.67 9.12 6.07
C ARG A 59 4.52 8.82 4.84
N THR A 60 4.03 7.98 3.96
CA THR A 60 4.65 7.65 2.69
C THR A 60 3.74 8.13 1.57
N THR A 61 4.28 8.95 0.69
CA THR A 61 3.63 9.38 -0.54
C THR A 61 4.39 8.75 -1.70
N TYR A 62 3.71 7.98 -2.51
CA TYR A 62 4.23 7.37 -3.73
C TYR A 62 3.56 8.00 -4.94
N ASN A 63 4.34 8.37 -5.93
CA ASN A 63 3.87 8.84 -7.24
C ASN A 63 4.65 8.15 -8.33
N ASN A 64 3.96 7.72 -9.38
CA ASN A 64 4.56 7.37 -10.64
C ASN A 64 4.55 8.61 -11.56
N SER A 65 5.68 8.94 -12.18
CA SER A 65 5.82 10.08 -13.09
C SER A 65 5.80 9.69 -14.57
N GLN A 66 5.62 8.42 -14.87
CA GLN A 66 5.61 7.90 -16.22
C GLN A 66 4.20 7.58 -16.68
N PRO A 67 3.82 7.93 -17.91
CA PRO A 67 2.56 7.48 -18.49
C PRO A 67 2.52 5.95 -18.56
N VAL A 68 1.32 5.40 -18.41
CA VAL A 68 1.09 3.97 -18.36
C VAL A 68 0.19 3.53 -19.51
N TYR A 69 0.63 2.49 -20.23
CA TYR A 69 -0.21 1.84 -21.24
C TYR A 69 -1.11 0.82 -20.57
N LYS A 70 -2.41 0.97 -20.75
CA LYS A 70 -3.40 0.02 -20.25
C LYS A 70 -4.27 -0.49 -21.39
N ARG A 71 -4.54 -1.79 -21.38
CA ARG A 71 -5.45 -2.42 -22.31
C ARG A 71 -6.82 -2.54 -21.65
N PRO A 72 -7.91 -2.04 -22.28
CA PRO A 72 -9.23 -2.22 -21.73
C PRO A 72 -9.60 -3.71 -21.74
N SER A 73 -10.29 -4.15 -20.68
CA SER A 73 -10.83 -5.51 -20.57
C SER A 73 -12.22 -5.67 -21.18
N VAL A 74 -12.66 -4.68 -21.95
CA VAL A 74 -13.99 -4.64 -22.54
C VAL A 74 -14.09 -5.56 -23.75
N VAL A 75 -15.20 -6.29 -23.83
CA VAL A 75 -15.54 -7.17 -24.93
C VAL A 75 -16.85 -6.65 -25.56
N ILE A 76 -16.82 -6.38 -26.87
CA ILE A 76 -17.97 -5.97 -27.65
C ILE A 76 -18.31 -7.09 -28.62
N ASP A 77 -19.54 -7.60 -28.62
CA ASP A 77 -20.00 -8.71 -29.45
C ASP A 77 -19.08 -9.94 -29.45
N GLY A 78 -18.55 -10.29 -28.28
CA GLY A 78 -17.62 -11.42 -28.11
C GLY A 78 -16.18 -11.14 -28.56
N ARG A 79 -15.85 -9.93 -28.94
CA ARG A 79 -14.51 -9.52 -29.40
C ARG A 79 -13.88 -8.53 -28.46
N GLN A 80 -12.63 -8.76 -28.07
CA GLN A 80 -11.87 -7.85 -27.20
C GLN A 80 -11.40 -6.63 -27.98
N ILE A 81 -11.50 -5.45 -27.38
CA ILE A 81 -10.96 -4.20 -27.94
C ILE A 81 -9.43 -4.33 -28.09
N ARG A 82 -8.91 -3.92 -29.24
CA ARG A 82 -7.48 -4.05 -29.61
C ARG A 82 -6.70 -2.77 -29.41
N TYR A 83 -7.37 -1.65 -29.18
CA TYR A 83 -6.75 -0.37 -28.88
C TYR A 83 -6.16 -0.36 -27.48
N ILE A 84 -5.06 0.35 -27.29
CA ILE A 84 -4.36 0.47 -26.00
C ILE A 84 -4.37 1.93 -25.61
N GLY A 85 -4.93 2.27 -24.46
CA GLY A 85 -4.90 3.62 -23.91
C GLY A 85 -3.55 3.93 -23.26
N LEU A 86 -3.10 5.17 -23.43
CA LEU A 86 -1.98 5.76 -22.70
C LEU A 86 -2.53 6.75 -21.69
N TYR A 87 -2.30 6.49 -20.40
CA TYR A 87 -2.82 7.30 -19.30
C TYR A 87 -1.69 8.02 -18.60
N ASN A 88 -2.00 9.19 -18.09
CA ASN A 88 -1.04 10.01 -17.39
C ASN A 88 -0.98 9.55 -15.91
N GLU A 89 0.23 9.36 -15.36
CA GLU A 89 0.57 9.29 -13.93
C GLU A 89 -0.43 8.56 -12.98
N ASP A 90 -1.09 7.53 -13.47
CA ASP A 90 -2.26 6.92 -12.83
C ASP A 90 -1.92 5.90 -11.76
N ASP A 91 -0.82 6.08 -11.02
CA ASP A 91 -0.43 5.12 -9.98
C ASP A 91 0.22 5.83 -8.80
N GLY A 92 -0.59 6.27 -7.89
CA GLY A 92 -0.13 6.94 -6.69
C GLY A 92 -0.92 6.56 -5.45
N TYR A 93 -0.24 6.58 -4.29
CA TYR A 93 -0.91 6.36 -3.02
C TYR A 93 -0.25 7.12 -1.87
N ILE A 94 -1.04 7.37 -0.84
CA ILE A 94 -0.59 7.90 0.44
C ILE A 94 -0.87 6.82 1.49
N ARG A 95 0.16 6.47 2.26
CA ARG A 95 0.02 5.61 3.45
C ARG A 95 0.51 6.34 4.67
N GLU A 96 -0.22 6.18 5.77
CA GLU A 96 0.09 6.81 7.04
C GLU A 96 -0.13 5.81 8.17
N SER A 97 0.77 5.78 9.13
CA SER A 97 0.65 4.89 10.28
C SER A 97 1.25 5.52 11.53
N PHE A 98 0.63 5.23 12.68
CA PHE A 98 1.16 5.59 13.97
C PHE A 98 1.12 4.37 14.90
N ASN A 99 2.28 4.04 15.45
CA ASN A 99 2.42 2.94 16.39
C ASN A 99 3.22 3.35 17.63
N THR A 100 2.97 2.66 18.74
CA THR A 100 3.76 2.79 19.96
C THR A 100 3.97 1.43 20.60
N ASN A 101 5.11 1.27 21.28
CA ASN A 101 5.44 0.14 22.12
C ASN A 101 5.69 0.61 23.55
N PHE A 102 5.03 0.00 24.51
CA PHE A 102 5.25 0.17 25.94
C PHE A 102 5.87 -1.13 26.48
N THR A 103 7.03 -1.04 27.11
CA THR A 103 7.68 -2.18 27.75
C THR A 103 7.86 -1.88 29.22
N PHE A 104 7.37 -2.78 30.06
CA PHE A 104 7.47 -2.73 31.51
C PHE A 104 8.35 -3.88 31.97
N ASP A 105 9.54 -3.59 32.44
CA ASP A 105 10.50 -4.57 32.97
C ASP A 105 10.56 -4.47 34.48
N THR A 106 9.97 -5.44 35.14
CA THR A 106 9.91 -5.56 36.62
C THR A 106 10.84 -6.68 37.09
N ASP A 107 11.64 -6.40 38.09
CA ASP A 107 12.55 -7.36 38.71
C ASP A 107 12.22 -7.51 40.18
N ILE A 108 12.00 -8.73 40.66
CA ILE A 108 11.72 -9.09 42.04
C ILE A 108 12.86 -9.98 42.57
N PRO A 109 13.97 -9.37 43.05
CA PRO A 109 15.18 -10.15 43.44
C PRO A 109 14.95 -11.18 44.52
N ARG A 110 14.10 -10.87 45.53
CA ARG A 110 13.80 -11.80 46.61
C ARG A 110 13.23 -13.11 46.10
N LEU A 111 12.47 -13.07 45.03
CA LEU A 111 11.85 -14.23 44.39
C LEU A 111 12.65 -14.74 43.19
N LYS A 112 13.74 -14.05 42.82
CA LYS A 112 14.52 -14.31 41.61
C LYS A 112 13.61 -14.40 40.37
N LEU A 113 12.59 -13.54 40.33
CA LEU A 113 11.61 -13.42 39.25
C LEU A 113 11.81 -12.10 38.47
N GLY A 114 11.72 -12.20 37.15
CA GLY A 114 11.61 -11.07 36.24
C GLY A 114 10.32 -11.13 35.45
N PHE A 115 9.63 -10.01 35.30
CA PHE A 115 8.46 -9.85 34.45
C PHE A 115 8.77 -8.80 33.40
N SER A 116 8.53 -9.13 32.15
CA SER A 116 8.58 -8.17 31.05
C SER A 116 7.23 -8.21 30.32
N THR A 117 6.52 -7.09 30.35
CA THR A 117 5.25 -6.93 29.64
C THR A 117 5.46 -5.94 28.53
N SER A 118 5.12 -6.32 27.30
CA SER A 118 5.17 -5.46 26.13
C SER A 118 3.77 -5.27 25.59
N ILE A 119 3.36 -4.01 25.45
CA ILE A 119 2.08 -3.61 24.85
C ILE A 119 2.42 -2.90 23.55
N GLN A 120 2.04 -3.49 22.43
CA GLN A 120 2.21 -2.93 21.10
C GLN A 120 0.88 -2.36 20.63
N CYS A 121 0.82 -1.07 20.40
CA CYS A 121 -0.37 -0.38 19.91
C CYS A 121 -0.11 0.15 18.50
N MET A 122 -0.90 -0.28 17.54
CA MET A 122 -1.08 0.40 16.28
C MET A 122 -2.31 1.30 16.41
N TRP A 123 -2.10 2.59 16.54
CA TRP A 123 -3.19 3.54 16.76
C TRP A 123 -4.06 3.71 15.54
N PHE A 124 -3.42 3.75 14.39
CA PHE A 124 -4.09 3.72 13.10
C PHE A 124 -3.11 3.36 11.98
N THR A 125 -3.65 2.78 10.93
CA THR A 125 -3.03 2.70 9.61
C THR A 125 -4.04 3.19 8.59
N SER A 126 -3.64 4.11 7.74
CA SER A 126 -4.49 4.59 6.67
C SER A 126 -3.83 4.45 5.31
N SER A 127 -4.67 4.28 4.30
CA SER A 127 -4.25 4.21 2.90
C SER A 127 -5.26 4.95 2.04
N GLN A 128 -4.75 5.68 1.08
CA GLN A 128 -5.55 6.43 0.11
C GLN A 128 -4.86 6.35 -1.25
N SER A 129 -5.58 5.92 -2.29
CA SER A 129 -5.12 6.05 -3.67
C SER A 129 -5.28 7.50 -4.13
N MET A 130 -4.34 7.96 -4.95
CA MET A 130 -4.45 9.28 -5.56
C MET A 130 -5.53 9.28 -6.65
N TRP A 131 -6.08 10.45 -6.93
CA TRP A 131 -7.09 10.61 -7.95
C TRP A 131 -6.50 10.32 -9.34
N GLU A 132 -7.23 9.54 -10.12
CA GLU A 132 -6.96 9.23 -11.51
C GLU A 132 -8.13 9.72 -12.36
N SER A 133 -7.84 10.34 -13.49
CA SER A 133 -8.89 10.84 -14.38
C SER A 133 -9.63 9.71 -15.10
N GLY A 134 -8.95 8.60 -15.33
CA GLY A 134 -9.44 7.49 -16.15
C GLY A 134 -9.52 7.81 -17.64
N VAL A 135 -9.23 9.05 -18.04
CA VAL A 135 -9.25 9.46 -19.45
C VAL A 135 -7.85 9.34 -20.03
N PRO A 136 -7.66 8.58 -21.12
CA PRO A 136 -6.35 8.47 -21.75
C PRO A 136 -5.92 9.80 -22.37
N ILE A 137 -4.63 10.08 -22.42
CA ILE A 137 -4.03 11.23 -23.12
C ILE A 137 -3.79 10.92 -24.60
N ALA A 138 -3.60 9.64 -24.91
CA ALA A 138 -3.37 9.13 -26.25
C ALA A 138 -3.80 7.65 -26.30
N TYR A 139 -3.84 7.10 -27.50
CA TYR A 139 -4.08 5.66 -27.69
C TYR A 139 -3.24 5.12 -28.84
N VAL A 140 -2.97 3.82 -28.80
CA VAL A 140 -2.28 3.10 -29.87
C VAL A 140 -3.33 2.37 -30.71
N ASN A 141 -3.32 2.63 -32.01
CA ASN A 141 -4.19 1.96 -32.97
C ASN A 141 -3.68 0.55 -33.34
N MET A 142 -4.38 -0.14 -34.24
CA MET A 142 -4.02 -1.50 -34.64
C MET A 142 -2.74 -1.57 -35.48
N GLU A 143 -2.36 -0.47 -36.13
CA GLU A 143 -1.10 -0.31 -36.89
C GLU A 143 0.09 -0.03 -35.96
N GLY A 144 -0.14 0.20 -34.67
CA GLY A 144 0.89 0.53 -33.69
C GLY A 144 1.24 2.02 -33.64
N GLU A 145 0.43 2.88 -34.24
CA GLU A 145 0.61 4.33 -34.19
C GLU A 145 0.02 4.93 -32.93
N LEU A 146 0.74 5.86 -32.31
CA LEU A 146 0.26 6.62 -31.16
C LEU A 146 -0.49 7.85 -31.63
N LEU A 147 -1.78 7.91 -31.33
CA LEU A 147 -2.69 8.99 -31.70
C LEU A 147 -3.21 9.71 -30.45
N PRO A 148 -3.43 11.04 -30.53
CA PRO A 148 -4.00 11.80 -29.40
C PRO A 148 -5.43 11.35 -29.13
N TYR A 149 -5.84 11.31 -27.87
CA TYR A 149 -7.21 11.06 -27.45
C TYR A 149 -7.92 12.38 -27.17
N THR A 150 -8.93 12.69 -27.98
CA THR A 150 -9.68 13.95 -27.91
C THR A 150 -11.16 13.73 -27.61
N ASP A 151 -11.96 14.78 -27.58
CA ASP A 151 -13.40 14.66 -27.38
C ASP A 151 -14.10 13.91 -28.55
N ALA A 152 -13.49 13.87 -29.73
CA ALA A 152 -14.01 13.08 -30.84
C ALA A 152 -13.93 11.57 -30.55
N GLU A 153 -12.77 11.10 -30.09
CA GLU A 153 -12.54 9.72 -29.71
C GLU A 153 -13.38 9.31 -28.49
N ARG A 154 -13.62 10.25 -27.58
CA ARG A 154 -14.48 10.04 -26.42
C ARG A 154 -15.92 9.72 -26.77
N ASN A 155 -16.41 10.24 -27.90
CA ASN A 155 -17.76 10.00 -28.41
C ASN A 155 -17.80 8.86 -29.45
N ASP A 156 -16.66 8.29 -29.82
CA ASP A 156 -16.58 7.15 -30.71
C ASP A 156 -17.12 5.87 -30.05
N MET A 157 -17.80 5.02 -30.85
CA MET A 157 -18.45 3.81 -30.35
C MET A 157 -17.47 2.82 -29.69
N ILE A 158 -16.23 2.76 -30.14
CA ILE A 158 -15.21 1.81 -29.66
C ILE A 158 -14.26 2.51 -28.69
N LEU A 159 -13.74 3.67 -29.06
CA LEU A 159 -12.71 4.38 -28.30
C LEU A 159 -13.24 4.95 -26.97
N GLN A 160 -14.55 5.20 -26.83
CA GLN A 160 -15.15 5.56 -25.55
C GLN A 160 -14.85 4.54 -24.44
N HIS A 161 -14.64 3.27 -24.78
CA HIS A 161 -14.32 2.21 -23.83
C HIS A 161 -12.88 2.23 -23.34
N LEU A 162 -12.04 3.11 -23.86
CA LEU A 162 -10.75 3.39 -23.30
C LEU A 162 -10.84 4.26 -22.03
N VAL A 163 -11.97 4.95 -21.83
CA VAL A 163 -12.18 5.70 -20.59
C VAL A 163 -12.45 4.73 -19.44
N GLU A 164 -11.56 4.71 -18.46
CA GLU A 164 -11.72 3.92 -17.25
C GLU A 164 -12.71 4.58 -16.29
N SER A 165 -13.71 3.81 -15.85
CA SER A 165 -14.65 4.29 -14.84
C SER A 165 -14.06 4.08 -13.44
N HIS A 166 -13.81 5.16 -12.74
CA HIS A 166 -13.36 5.11 -11.36
C HIS A 166 -14.50 5.51 -10.42
N TYR A 167 -14.73 4.67 -9.41
CA TYR A 167 -15.66 5.00 -8.34
C TYR A 167 -14.97 5.93 -7.35
N GLU A 168 -15.62 7.02 -7.00
CA GLU A 168 -15.13 8.01 -6.03
C GLU A 168 -14.67 7.38 -4.69
N ASN A 169 -15.32 6.27 -4.31
CA ASN A 169 -14.96 5.51 -3.12
C ASN A 169 -13.55 4.87 -3.17
N ASN A 170 -12.98 4.66 -4.35
CA ASN A 170 -11.64 4.10 -4.50
C ASN A 170 -10.56 5.06 -4.04
N PHE A 171 -10.84 6.36 -4.09
CA PHE A 171 -9.92 7.43 -3.72
C PHE A 171 -10.15 7.95 -2.30
N LYS A 172 -11.13 7.42 -1.57
CA LYS A 172 -11.37 7.79 -0.18
C LYS A 172 -10.32 7.18 0.73
N LYS A 173 -9.88 7.97 1.70
CA LYS A 173 -8.98 7.51 2.76
C LYS A 173 -9.67 6.38 3.55
N ARG A 174 -9.03 5.22 3.58
CA ARG A 174 -9.43 4.07 4.39
C ARG A 174 -8.52 4.03 5.61
N THR A 175 -9.12 3.94 6.80
CA THR A 175 -8.37 3.89 8.06
C THR A 175 -8.75 2.63 8.80
N ILE A 176 -7.74 1.87 9.20
CA ILE A 176 -7.85 0.76 10.13
C ILE A 176 -7.67 1.36 11.52
N PRO A 177 -8.65 1.17 12.42
CA PRO A 177 -8.60 1.72 13.77
C PRO A 177 -7.54 1.01 14.63
N ILE A 178 -7.52 1.36 15.90
CA ILE A 178 -6.57 0.82 16.87
C ILE A 178 -6.58 -0.70 16.92
N ASP A 179 -5.37 -1.26 16.90
CA ASP A 179 -5.07 -2.66 17.17
C ASP A 179 -3.99 -2.73 18.26
N ALA A 180 -4.16 -3.63 19.22
CA ALA A 180 -3.23 -3.76 20.33
C ALA A 180 -2.88 -5.23 20.58
N ASN A 181 -1.61 -5.48 20.88
CA ASN A 181 -1.09 -6.78 21.27
C ASN A 181 -0.37 -6.69 22.60
N ILE A 182 -0.64 -7.64 23.51
CA ILE A 182 0.02 -7.73 24.80
C ILE A 182 0.84 -9.03 24.83
N ASN A 183 2.11 -8.89 25.16
CA ASN A 183 3.03 -10.00 25.32
C ASN A 183 3.61 -9.96 26.74
N ILE A 184 3.64 -11.11 27.40
CA ILE A 184 4.19 -11.25 28.75
C ILE A 184 5.30 -12.30 28.73
N LYS A 185 6.41 -11.97 29.36
CA LYS A 185 7.51 -12.89 29.64
C LYS A 185 7.75 -12.94 31.13
N VAL A 186 7.72 -14.13 31.69
CA VAL A 186 8.07 -14.39 33.09
C VAL A 186 9.37 -15.19 33.11
N THR A 187 10.38 -14.70 33.83
CA THR A 187 11.68 -15.37 33.96
C THR A 187 11.92 -15.73 35.43
N LYS A 188 12.24 -16.99 35.68
CA LYS A 188 12.65 -17.46 37.01
C LYS A 188 14.08 -17.98 36.99
N LYS A 189 14.93 -17.43 37.86
CA LYS A 189 16.28 -17.92 38.07
C LYS A 189 16.31 -18.96 39.19
N ILE A 190 16.94 -20.10 38.93
CA ILE A 190 17.06 -21.22 39.85
C ILE A 190 18.52 -21.69 39.97
N CYS A 191 18.82 -22.62 40.85
CA CYS A 191 20.17 -23.20 41.05
C CYS A 191 21.25 -22.13 41.26
N ARG A 192 21.05 -21.18 42.19
CA ARG A 192 21.96 -20.06 42.48
C ARG A 192 22.28 -19.26 41.23
N ASP A 193 21.24 -18.93 40.42
CA ASP A 193 21.28 -18.16 39.19
C ASP A 193 21.97 -18.83 38.00
N LYS A 194 22.33 -20.12 38.11
CA LYS A 194 22.96 -20.88 37.03
C LYS A 194 21.97 -21.29 35.92
N ILE A 195 20.68 -21.35 36.22
CA ILE A 195 19.64 -21.71 35.26
C ILE A 195 18.56 -20.63 35.27
N ALA A 196 18.11 -20.20 34.08
CA ALA A 196 16.99 -19.31 33.91
C ALA A 196 15.90 -20.05 33.12
N LEU A 197 14.71 -20.13 33.67
CA LEU A 197 13.50 -20.64 33.00
C LEU A 197 12.67 -19.42 32.57
N ALA A 198 12.21 -19.40 31.33
CA ALA A 198 11.36 -18.33 30.81
C ALA A 198 10.07 -18.91 30.24
N LEU A 199 8.93 -18.33 30.64
CA LEU A 199 7.62 -18.57 30.07
C LEU A 199 7.22 -17.34 29.25
N TYR A 200 6.74 -17.55 28.04
CA TYR A 200 6.24 -16.51 27.14
C TYR A 200 4.76 -16.73 26.88
N VAL A 201 3.99 -15.68 27.01
CA VAL A 201 2.59 -15.64 26.59
C VAL A 201 2.46 -14.48 25.61
N ASN A 202 2.13 -14.80 24.38
CA ASN A 202 2.05 -13.85 23.30
C ASN A 202 0.60 -13.68 22.84
N ARG A 203 0.27 -12.46 22.42
CA ARG A 203 -1.00 -12.14 21.79
C ARG A 203 -2.21 -12.41 22.69
N LEU A 204 -2.22 -11.75 23.86
CA LEU A 204 -3.31 -11.87 24.85
C LEU A 204 -4.59 -11.10 24.46
N VAL A 205 -4.57 -10.35 23.34
CA VAL A 205 -5.72 -9.58 22.81
C VAL A 205 -5.85 -9.89 21.34
#